data_3572f760f84161ce05ae4c006edf7e8b
#
_entry.id   3572f760f84161ce05ae4c006edf7e8b
#
_cell.length_a   1.000
_cell.length_b   1.000
_cell.length_c   1.000
_cell.angle_alpha   90.00
_cell.angle_beta   90.00
_cell.angle_gamma   90.00
#
_symmetry.space_group_name_H-M   'P 1'
#
loop_
_entity.id
_entity.type
_entity.pdbx_description
1 polymer ?
#
loop_
_entity_poly.entity_id
_entity_poly.type
_entity_poly.pdbx_seq_one_letter_code
_entity_poly.pdbx_strand_id
1 'polypeptide(L)'
;VQNVNIELKSNQIEFPKSISTDQDGRFIFGELPMYKDYTLAPEKNDDVMNGISTLDLVMIQRHILGLSELDSPYKLIAADVNNSTKITAADLVELRKLILGIQTEFSKNKSWRFVDIAHQFADTKNPFPYAEYTQMANLDHDVAGLDFIAVKIGDVNGSVQSNARSNGDVSNRSIKTLTVPSVTAMAGEIVTLSV
;
A
#
# COMPACT_ATOMS: atom_id res chain seq x y z
N VAL A 1 -1.06 4.66 -7.34
CA VAL A 1 -1.34 5.76 -6.38
C VAL A 1 -0.21 6.77 -6.43
N GLN A 2 -0.55 8.06 -6.65
CA GLN A 2 0.42 9.16 -6.68
C GLN A 2 0.89 9.58 -5.28
N ASN A 3 2.04 10.26 -5.22
CA ASN A 3 2.61 10.81 -3.98
C ASN A 3 2.79 9.76 -2.87
N VAL A 4 3.16 8.54 -3.26
CA VAL A 4 3.66 7.53 -2.32
C VAL A 4 5.16 7.78 -2.15
N ASN A 5 5.62 7.93 -0.93
CA ASN A 5 7.05 8.00 -0.64
C ASN A 5 7.64 6.58 -0.71
N ILE A 6 8.55 6.36 -1.64
CA ILE A 6 9.27 5.10 -1.77
C ILE A 6 10.63 5.26 -1.12
N GLU A 7 10.88 4.57 -0.03
CA GLU A 7 12.16 4.56 0.65
C GLU A 7 13.00 3.35 0.20
N LEU A 8 14.21 3.61 -0.26
CA LEU A 8 15.19 2.60 -0.62
C LEU A 8 16.32 2.60 0.41
N LYS A 9 16.47 1.51 1.14
CA LYS A 9 17.50 1.28 2.16
C LYS A 9 18.62 0.39 1.64
N SER A 10 19.83 0.65 2.08
CA SER A 10 21.00 -0.20 1.89
C SER A 10 22.03 0.08 3.01
N ASN A 11 23.00 -0.79 3.16
CA ASN A 11 24.12 -0.60 4.10
C ASN A 11 25.17 0.44 3.62
N GLN A 12 24.89 1.20 2.55
CA GLN A 12 25.75 2.24 2.01
C GLN A 12 25.54 3.57 2.73
N ILE A 13 26.59 4.41 2.79
CA ILE A 13 26.56 5.72 3.49
C ILE A 13 25.52 6.67 2.90
N GLU A 14 25.24 6.58 1.59
CA GLU A 14 24.33 7.47 0.88
C GLU A 14 22.84 7.08 1.03
N PHE A 15 22.53 6.07 1.80
CA PHE A 15 21.17 5.58 2.04
C PHE A 15 20.67 5.93 3.44
N PRO A 16 19.35 6.05 3.65
CA PRO A 16 18.28 5.76 2.69
C PRO A 16 18.12 6.84 1.61
N LYS A 17 17.67 6.43 0.41
CA LYS A 17 17.18 7.34 -0.63
C LYS A 17 15.66 7.28 -0.67
N SER A 18 15.01 8.39 -0.99
CA SER A 18 13.55 8.45 -1.10
C SER A 18 13.12 9.16 -2.36
N ILE A 19 12.04 8.69 -2.97
CA ILE A 19 11.40 9.30 -4.12
C ILE A 19 9.88 9.19 -3.99
N SER A 20 9.14 10.14 -4.54
CA SER A 20 7.68 10.08 -4.59
C SER A 20 7.21 9.53 -5.92
N THR A 21 6.18 8.70 -5.90
CA THR A 21 5.53 8.23 -7.11
C THR A 21 4.85 9.37 -7.86
N ASP A 22 4.88 9.30 -9.19
CA ASP A 22 4.21 10.23 -10.10
C ASP A 22 2.68 10.04 -10.11
N GLN A 23 1.99 10.72 -11.06
CA GLN A 23 0.54 10.65 -11.23
C GLN A 23 0.04 9.25 -11.62
N ASP A 24 0.87 8.46 -12.28
CA ASP A 24 0.57 7.08 -12.65
C ASP A 24 0.94 6.08 -11.55
N GLY A 25 1.58 6.55 -10.48
CA GLY A 25 2.07 5.73 -9.38
C GLY A 25 3.44 5.12 -9.67
N ARG A 26 4.20 5.64 -10.63
CA ARG A 26 5.51 5.14 -11.03
C ARG A 26 6.63 5.85 -10.26
N PHE A 27 7.74 5.15 -10.07
CA PHE A 27 8.97 5.69 -9.50
C PHE A 27 10.19 5.05 -10.17
N ILE A 28 11.32 5.72 -10.10
CA ILE A 28 12.58 5.25 -10.68
C ILE A 28 13.73 5.60 -9.73
N PHE A 29 14.51 4.61 -9.32
CA PHE A 29 15.82 4.82 -8.72
C PHE A 29 16.89 4.53 -9.78
N GLY A 30 17.62 5.56 -10.20
CA GLY A 30 18.75 5.40 -11.13
C GLY A 30 20.09 5.29 -10.40
N GLU A 31 21.08 4.75 -11.07
CA GLU A 31 22.49 4.73 -10.63
C GLU A 31 22.70 4.09 -9.25
N LEU A 32 22.19 2.88 -9.06
CA LEU A 32 22.40 2.13 -7.83
C LEU A 32 23.71 1.33 -7.91
N PRO A 33 24.54 1.33 -6.84
CA PRO A 33 25.71 0.45 -6.75
C PRO A 33 25.33 -1.02 -6.92
N MET A 34 26.02 -1.70 -7.84
CA MET A 34 25.83 -3.13 -8.09
C MET A 34 26.35 -3.99 -6.93
N TYR A 35 25.86 -5.23 -6.87
CA TYR A 35 26.27 -6.25 -5.88
C TYR A 35 26.05 -5.81 -4.43
N LYS A 36 24.96 -5.10 -4.19
CA LYS A 36 24.52 -4.67 -2.87
C LYS A 36 23.09 -5.15 -2.59
N ASP A 37 22.76 -5.23 -1.31
CA ASP A 37 21.42 -5.53 -0.84
C ASP A 37 20.63 -4.24 -0.69
N TYR A 38 19.39 -4.28 -1.14
CA TYR A 38 18.44 -3.18 -1.04
C TYR A 38 17.12 -3.64 -0.43
N THR A 39 16.50 -2.77 0.34
CA THR A 39 15.12 -2.93 0.81
C THR A 39 14.33 -1.72 0.35
N LEU A 40 13.24 -1.98 -0.35
CA LEU A 40 12.33 -0.98 -0.89
C LEU A 40 11.02 -1.03 -0.11
N ALA A 41 10.60 0.11 0.44
CA ALA A 41 9.39 0.22 1.25
C ALA A 41 8.56 1.45 0.86
N PRO A 42 7.32 1.28 0.38
CA PRO A 42 6.39 2.39 0.16
C PRO A 42 5.78 2.88 1.46
N GLU A 43 5.53 4.19 1.52
CA GLU A 43 4.87 4.84 2.64
C GLU A 43 3.96 5.97 2.17
N LYS A 44 2.73 6.02 2.71
CA LYS A 44 1.80 7.11 2.50
C LYS A 44 0.88 7.25 3.71
N ASN A 45 0.80 8.46 4.25
CA ASN A 45 -0.07 8.75 5.40
C ASN A 45 -0.72 10.13 5.25
N ASP A 46 -1.59 10.25 4.27
CA ASP A 46 -2.33 11.46 3.98
C ASP A 46 -3.79 11.14 3.64
N ASP A 47 -4.61 12.16 3.46
CA ASP A 47 -5.99 12.07 2.98
C ASP A 47 -6.80 10.98 3.71
N VAL A 48 -6.75 11.04 5.05
CA VAL A 48 -7.24 9.98 5.95
C VAL A 48 -8.68 9.61 5.64
N MET A 49 -9.55 10.59 5.36
CA MET A 49 -10.98 10.38 5.15
C MET A 49 -11.37 9.94 3.74
N ASN A 50 -10.45 9.99 2.78
CA ASN A 50 -10.73 9.59 1.39
C ASN A 50 -11.17 8.12 1.32
N GLY A 51 -12.35 7.87 0.77
CA GLY A 51 -12.97 6.54 0.66
C GLY A 51 -13.65 6.04 1.94
N ILE A 52 -13.47 6.71 3.08
CA ILE A 52 -14.09 6.28 4.35
C ILE A 52 -15.52 6.82 4.46
N SER A 53 -16.45 5.92 4.76
CA SER A 53 -17.88 6.23 4.89
C SER A 53 -18.57 5.38 5.96
N THR A 54 -19.81 5.70 6.25
CA THR A 54 -20.64 4.87 7.15
C THR A 54 -20.96 3.49 6.56
N LEU A 55 -20.86 3.33 5.24
CA LEU A 55 -21.03 2.03 4.60
C LEU A 55 -19.92 1.05 5.01
N ASP A 56 -18.69 1.54 5.14
CA ASP A 56 -17.55 0.74 5.60
C ASP A 56 -17.76 0.25 7.02
N LEU A 57 -18.25 1.11 7.91
CA LEU A 57 -18.65 0.70 9.27
C LEU A 57 -19.65 -0.45 9.25
N VAL A 58 -20.68 -0.35 8.41
CA VAL A 58 -21.70 -1.40 8.28
C VAL A 58 -21.10 -2.70 7.76
N MET A 59 -20.23 -2.63 6.76
CA MET A 59 -19.58 -3.82 6.19
C MET A 59 -18.66 -4.51 7.20
N ILE A 60 -17.82 -3.76 7.91
CA ILE A 60 -16.95 -4.29 8.97
C ILE A 60 -17.79 -4.88 10.10
N GLN A 61 -18.86 -4.20 10.52
CA GLN A 61 -19.76 -4.72 11.56
C GLN A 61 -20.42 -6.04 11.14
N ARG A 62 -20.88 -6.16 9.89
CA ARG A 62 -21.47 -7.40 9.40
C ARG A 62 -20.45 -8.54 9.36
N HIS A 63 -19.20 -8.25 9.03
CA HIS A 63 -18.12 -9.22 9.07
C HIS A 63 -17.87 -9.72 10.51
N ILE A 64 -17.75 -8.81 11.48
CA ILE A 64 -17.56 -9.15 12.91
C ILE A 64 -18.71 -10.01 13.45
N LEU A 65 -19.93 -9.74 13.01
CA LEU A 65 -21.12 -10.52 13.41
C LEU A 65 -21.30 -11.84 12.63
N GLY A 66 -20.42 -12.15 11.69
CA GLY A 66 -20.55 -13.34 10.84
C GLY A 66 -21.74 -13.30 9.87
N LEU A 67 -22.32 -12.13 9.63
CA LEU A 67 -23.48 -11.98 8.73
C LEU A 67 -23.07 -11.88 7.25
N SER A 68 -21.88 -11.34 6.98
CA SER A 68 -21.30 -11.22 5.65
C SER A 68 -19.80 -11.07 5.77
N GLU A 69 -19.05 -12.06 5.36
CA GLU A 69 -17.59 -12.02 5.39
C GLU A 69 -17.05 -11.01 4.38
N LEU A 70 -15.93 -10.37 4.72
CA LEU A 70 -15.10 -9.63 3.76
C LEU A 70 -14.36 -10.67 2.91
N ASP A 71 -14.51 -10.56 1.59
CA ASP A 71 -14.16 -11.58 0.61
C ASP A 71 -12.73 -11.47 0.04
N SER A 72 -11.90 -10.62 0.66
CA SER A 72 -10.53 -10.36 0.17
C SER A 72 -9.58 -10.11 1.32
N PRO A 73 -8.34 -10.64 1.28
CA PRO A 73 -7.30 -10.34 2.26
C PRO A 73 -7.03 -8.84 2.39
N TYR A 74 -7.12 -8.10 1.30
CA TYR A 74 -6.93 -6.64 1.29
C TYR A 74 -8.05 -5.90 2.02
N LYS A 75 -9.31 -6.38 1.91
CA LYS A 75 -10.43 -5.83 2.69
C LYS A 75 -10.28 -6.13 4.18
N LEU A 76 -9.72 -7.29 4.53
CA LEU A 76 -9.42 -7.62 5.93
C LEU A 76 -8.31 -6.72 6.47
N ILE A 77 -7.27 -6.44 5.68
CA ILE A 77 -6.22 -5.47 6.04
C ILE A 77 -6.82 -4.07 6.20
N ALA A 78 -7.70 -3.63 5.28
CA ALA A 78 -8.38 -2.34 5.37
C ALA A 78 -9.28 -2.22 6.61
N ALA A 79 -9.87 -3.33 7.06
CA ALA A 79 -10.75 -3.38 8.23
C ALA A 79 -10.02 -3.37 9.58
N ASP A 80 -8.73 -3.74 9.63
CA ASP A 80 -7.88 -3.64 10.84
C ASP A 80 -7.41 -2.18 11.03
N VAL A 81 -8.35 -1.35 11.44
CA VAL A 81 -8.18 0.10 11.54
C VAL A 81 -7.15 0.49 12.61
N ASN A 82 -7.09 -0.27 13.70
CA ASN A 82 -6.21 0.00 14.83
C ASN A 82 -4.87 -0.74 14.76
N ASN A 83 -4.59 -1.46 13.64
CA ASN A 83 -3.36 -2.22 13.40
C ASN A 83 -3.07 -3.26 14.49
N SER A 84 -4.09 -3.99 14.91
CA SER A 84 -3.98 -5.02 15.95
C SER A 84 -3.84 -6.45 15.40
N THR A 85 -3.88 -6.60 14.09
CA THR A 85 -3.93 -7.89 13.36
C THR A 85 -5.21 -8.69 13.60
N LYS A 86 -6.26 -8.02 14.11
CA LYS A 86 -7.59 -8.62 14.37
C LYS A 86 -8.68 -7.59 14.07
N ILE A 87 -9.73 -8.04 13.43
CA ILE A 87 -10.91 -7.21 13.15
C ILE A 87 -11.91 -7.38 14.28
N THR A 88 -12.13 -6.32 15.05
CA THR A 88 -12.93 -6.31 16.28
C THR A 88 -13.78 -5.05 16.39
N ALA A 89 -14.61 -4.98 17.43
CA ALA A 89 -15.37 -3.77 17.75
C ALA A 89 -14.47 -2.54 18.01
N ALA A 90 -13.18 -2.74 18.36
CA ALA A 90 -12.24 -1.65 18.57
C ALA A 90 -11.97 -0.89 17.25
N ASP A 91 -11.93 -1.60 16.12
CA ASP A 91 -11.77 -1.02 14.79
C ASP A 91 -12.96 -0.15 14.41
N LEU A 92 -14.18 -0.62 14.73
CA LEU A 92 -15.40 0.17 14.53
C LEU A 92 -15.39 1.46 15.38
N VAL A 93 -14.89 1.40 16.60
CA VAL A 93 -14.78 2.58 17.48
C VAL A 93 -13.80 3.58 16.89
N GLU A 94 -12.63 3.12 16.44
CA GLU A 94 -11.61 3.99 15.85
C GLU A 94 -12.12 4.64 14.56
N LEU A 95 -12.69 3.85 13.65
CA LEU A 95 -13.24 4.35 12.40
C LEU A 95 -14.41 5.33 12.62
N ARG A 96 -15.27 5.07 13.62
CA ARG A 96 -16.37 5.96 13.98
C ARG A 96 -15.87 7.31 14.50
N LYS A 97 -14.79 7.33 15.28
CA LYS A 97 -14.20 8.58 15.77
C LYS A 97 -13.69 9.45 14.62
N LEU A 98 -13.09 8.82 13.60
CA LEU A 98 -12.66 9.51 12.37
C LEU A 98 -13.84 10.09 11.61
N ILE A 99 -14.89 9.30 11.36
CA ILE A 99 -16.08 9.75 10.63
C ILE A 99 -16.79 10.91 11.35
N LEU A 100 -16.80 10.89 12.68
CA LEU A 100 -17.40 11.95 13.50
C LEU A 100 -16.48 13.18 13.70
N GLY A 101 -15.26 13.16 13.15
CA GLY A 101 -14.28 14.22 13.32
C GLY A 101 -13.74 14.39 14.75
N ILE A 102 -13.92 13.37 15.61
CA ILE A 102 -13.35 13.33 16.96
C ILE A 102 -11.83 13.10 16.89
N GLN A 103 -11.39 12.38 15.87
CA GLN A 103 -10.00 12.19 15.49
C GLN A 103 -9.81 12.57 14.03
N THR A 104 -8.63 13.07 13.68
CA THR A 104 -8.26 13.45 12.31
C THR A 104 -7.27 12.48 11.68
N GLU A 105 -6.73 11.56 12.45
CA GLU A 105 -5.74 10.54 12.05
C GLU A 105 -5.99 9.24 12.81
N PHE A 106 -5.46 8.15 12.27
CA PHE A 106 -5.45 6.87 12.98
C PHE A 106 -4.46 6.89 14.12
N SER A 107 -4.86 6.37 15.29
CA SER A 107 -4.02 6.42 16.49
C SER A 107 -2.78 5.51 16.43
N LYS A 108 -2.87 4.36 15.72
CA LYS A 108 -1.84 3.32 15.66
C LYS A 108 -1.62 2.76 14.27
N ASN A 109 -2.23 3.36 13.25
CA ASN A 109 -2.13 2.91 11.88
C ASN A 109 -1.81 4.10 10.97
N LYS A 110 -1.42 3.81 9.72
CA LYS A 110 -1.30 4.78 8.64
C LYS A 110 -2.58 4.76 7.80
N SER A 111 -2.81 5.83 7.05
CA SER A 111 -3.98 5.89 6.15
C SER A 111 -3.89 4.92 4.97
N TRP A 112 -2.67 4.51 4.61
CA TRP A 112 -2.40 3.52 3.57
C TRP A 112 -1.45 2.45 4.08
N ARG A 113 -1.67 1.21 3.63
CA ARG A 113 -0.76 0.09 3.77
C ARG A 113 -0.43 -0.45 2.38
N PHE A 114 0.71 -1.08 2.26
CA PHE A 114 1.19 -1.59 0.98
C PHE A 114 1.56 -3.05 1.13
N VAL A 115 1.10 -3.87 0.19
CA VAL A 115 1.41 -5.30 0.15
C VAL A 115 2.17 -5.57 -1.12
N ASP A 116 3.35 -6.19 -1.01
CA ASP A 116 4.10 -6.64 -2.18
C ASP A 116 3.22 -7.52 -3.07
N ILE A 117 3.16 -7.24 -4.36
CA ILE A 117 2.32 -8.01 -5.29
C ILE A 117 2.71 -9.48 -5.36
N ALA A 118 3.98 -9.78 -5.11
CA ALA A 118 4.49 -11.15 -5.06
C ALA A 118 4.12 -11.88 -3.75
N HIS A 119 3.57 -11.16 -2.75
CA HIS A 119 3.21 -11.75 -1.48
C HIS A 119 2.06 -12.75 -1.64
N GLN A 120 2.27 -13.96 -1.15
CA GLN A 120 1.25 -14.99 -1.10
C GLN A 120 0.77 -15.16 0.34
N PHE A 121 -0.51 -14.87 0.58
CA PHE A 121 -1.11 -15.07 1.89
C PHE A 121 -1.23 -16.56 2.19
N ALA A 122 -0.71 -16.99 3.33
CA ALA A 122 -0.85 -18.37 3.81
C ALA A 122 -2.32 -18.71 4.09
N ASP A 123 -3.08 -17.73 4.56
CA ASP A 123 -4.52 -17.81 4.76
C ASP A 123 -5.16 -16.49 4.29
N THR A 124 -5.99 -16.55 3.27
CA THR A 124 -6.71 -15.39 2.74
C THR A 124 -7.78 -14.85 3.68
N LYS A 125 -8.21 -15.65 4.67
CA LYS A 125 -9.15 -15.24 5.73
C LYS A 125 -8.45 -14.69 6.96
N ASN A 126 -7.13 -14.85 7.07
CA ASN A 126 -6.29 -14.24 8.08
C ASN A 126 -4.98 -13.78 7.43
N PRO A 127 -4.96 -12.59 6.80
CA PRO A 127 -3.82 -12.13 6.00
C PRO A 127 -2.61 -11.69 6.82
N PHE A 128 -2.66 -11.75 8.13
CA PHE A 128 -1.59 -11.27 9.01
C PHE A 128 -0.63 -12.39 9.43
N PRO A 129 0.69 -12.12 9.52
CA PRO A 129 1.39 -10.91 9.07
C PRO A 129 1.63 -10.92 7.55
N TYR A 130 1.90 -9.74 6.97
CA TYR A 130 2.34 -9.58 5.59
C TYR A 130 3.51 -8.59 5.52
N ALA A 131 4.32 -8.69 4.46
CA ALA A 131 5.44 -7.79 4.24
C ALA A 131 4.98 -6.52 3.49
N GLU A 132 5.43 -5.36 3.97
CA GLU A 132 5.23 -4.05 3.34
C GLU A 132 6.50 -3.54 2.67
N TYR A 133 7.38 -4.43 2.32
CA TYR A 133 8.65 -4.14 1.68
C TYR A 133 9.06 -5.27 0.75
N THR A 134 9.88 -4.95 -0.23
CA THR A 134 10.56 -5.92 -1.09
C THR A 134 12.06 -5.86 -0.83
N GLN A 135 12.70 -7.02 -0.78
CA GLN A 135 14.15 -7.13 -0.64
C GLN A 135 14.79 -7.60 -1.95
N MET A 136 15.87 -6.94 -2.33
CA MET A 136 16.71 -7.29 -3.46
C MET A 136 18.10 -7.62 -2.91
N ALA A 137 18.44 -8.89 -2.93
CA ALA A 137 19.77 -9.34 -2.52
C ALA A 137 20.73 -9.30 -3.70
N ASN A 138 21.93 -8.77 -3.47
CA ASN A 138 23.03 -8.78 -4.43
C ASN A 138 22.62 -8.28 -5.82
N LEU A 139 22.09 -7.05 -5.90
CA LEU A 139 21.61 -6.45 -7.16
C LEU A 139 22.69 -6.48 -8.23
N ASP A 140 22.53 -7.32 -9.26
CA ASP A 140 23.50 -7.58 -10.33
C ASP A 140 22.97 -7.23 -11.74
N HIS A 141 21.73 -6.79 -11.83
CA HIS A 141 21.06 -6.39 -13.07
C HIS A 141 19.93 -5.39 -12.80
N ASP A 142 19.37 -4.81 -13.84
CA ASP A 142 18.17 -3.98 -13.77
C ASP A 142 16.99 -4.79 -13.23
N VAL A 143 16.32 -4.26 -12.23
CA VAL A 143 15.11 -4.86 -11.66
C VAL A 143 13.92 -3.98 -12.00
N ALA A 144 12.91 -4.59 -12.58
CA ALA A 144 11.63 -3.97 -12.90
C ALA A 144 10.49 -4.83 -12.34
N GLY A 145 9.27 -4.27 -12.22
CA GLY A 145 8.11 -5.01 -11.73
C GLY A 145 8.07 -5.15 -10.22
N LEU A 146 8.64 -4.20 -9.48
CA LEU A 146 8.52 -4.13 -8.03
C LEU A 146 7.23 -3.40 -7.67
N ASP A 147 6.12 -4.12 -7.74
CA ASP A 147 4.78 -3.56 -7.59
C ASP A 147 4.23 -3.81 -6.18
N PHE A 148 3.39 -2.89 -5.71
CA PHE A 148 2.68 -3.01 -4.45
C PHE A 148 1.18 -2.77 -4.62
N ILE A 149 0.38 -3.55 -3.91
CA ILE A 149 -1.04 -3.31 -3.78
C ILE A 149 -1.25 -2.32 -2.64
N ALA A 150 -1.74 -1.12 -2.99
CA ALA A 150 -2.07 -0.09 -2.02
C ALA A 150 -3.44 -0.36 -1.40
N VAL A 151 -3.49 -0.46 -0.08
CA VAL A 151 -4.69 -0.71 0.71
C VAL A 151 -5.01 0.54 1.51
N LYS A 152 -6.19 1.14 1.26
CA LYS A 152 -6.68 2.28 2.05
C LYS A 152 -7.32 1.78 3.33
N ILE A 153 -6.76 2.15 4.48
CA ILE A 153 -7.28 1.75 5.79
C ILE A 153 -8.63 2.41 6.04
N GLY A 154 -9.59 1.61 6.47
CA GLY A 154 -10.97 2.01 6.73
C GLY A 154 -11.90 1.95 5.52
N ASP A 155 -11.39 1.81 4.30
CA ASP A 155 -12.17 1.69 3.07
C ASP A 155 -12.27 0.22 2.64
N VAL A 156 -13.31 -0.48 3.08
CA VAL A 156 -13.56 -1.88 2.72
C VAL A 156 -14.45 -2.04 1.49
N ASN A 157 -15.07 -0.96 1.04
CA ASN A 157 -15.92 -0.96 -0.16
C ASN A 157 -15.17 -0.56 -1.44
N GLY A 158 -13.92 -0.07 -1.33
CA GLY A 158 -13.07 0.32 -2.45
C GLY A 158 -13.50 1.63 -3.11
N SER A 159 -14.09 2.55 -2.36
CA SER A 159 -14.56 3.84 -2.88
C SER A 159 -13.49 4.93 -2.92
N VAL A 160 -12.29 4.64 -2.41
CA VAL A 160 -11.16 5.57 -2.40
C VAL A 160 -10.78 6.06 -3.80
N GLN A 161 -10.55 7.35 -3.92
CA GLN A 161 -10.02 7.95 -5.14
C GLN A 161 -8.50 8.07 -5.02
N SER A 162 -7.78 7.20 -5.71
CA SER A 162 -6.31 7.12 -5.62
C SER A 162 -5.58 8.37 -6.09
N ASN A 163 -6.24 9.23 -6.90
CA ASN A 163 -5.71 10.47 -7.47
C ASN A 163 -6.79 11.56 -7.36
N ALA A 164 -7.07 12.04 -6.16
CA ALA A 164 -8.17 12.96 -5.84
C ALA A 164 -8.13 14.34 -6.54
N ARG A 165 -7.21 14.58 -7.48
CA ARG A 165 -7.09 15.85 -8.23
C ARG A 165 -7.50 15.78 -9.70
N SER A 166 -7.92 14.66 -10.24
CA SER A 166 -8.48 14.61 -11.59
C SER A 166 -10.01 14.70 -11.55
N ASN A 167 -10.52 15.89 -11.80
CA ASN A 167 -11.95 16.08 -12.14
C ASN A 167 -12.29 15.25 -13.38
N GLY A 168 -13.12 14.25 -13.23
CA GLY A 168 -13.77 13.54 -14.34
C GLY A 168 -13.41 12.06 -14.42
N ASP A 169 -14.25 11.29 -13.93
CA ASP A 169 -14.72 9.93 -14.20
C ASP A 169 -14.78 9.08 -12.95
N VAL A 170 -16.01 8.95 -12.45
CA VAL A 170 -16.35 7.97 -11.42
C VAL A 170 -16.52 6.63 -12.13
N SER A 171 -15.43 5.93 -12.37
CA SER A 171 -15.50 4.51 -12.76
C SER A 171 -14.99 3.65 -11.62
N ASN A 172 -15.81 2.70 -11.25
CA ASN A 172 -15.59 1.61 -10.30
C ASN A 172 -14.12 1.13 -10.30
N ARG A 173 -13.33 1.52 -9.31
CA ARG A 173 -11.93 1.11 -9.20
C ARG A 173 -11.70 0.26 -7.97
N SER A 174 -11.97 -1.00 -8.14
CA SER A 174 -11.38 -2.05 -7.31
C SER A 174 -9.92 -2.23 -7.73
N ILE A 175 -8.99 -2.12 -6.78
CA ILE A 175 -7.58 -2.51 -6.86
C ILE A 175 -6.84 -1.95 -8.10
N LYS A 176 -5.99 -0.93 -7.91
CA LYS A 176 -5.00 -0.56 -8.92
C LYS A 176 -3.68 -1.26 -8.66
N THR A 177 -3.30 -2.10 -9.59
CA THR A 177 -1.97 -2.71 -9.69
C THR A 177 -1.01 -1.70 -10.30
N LEU A 178 0.14 -1.48 -9.69
CA LEU A 178 1.28 -0.76 -10.26
C LEU A 178 1.99 -1.70 -11.24
N THR A 179 1.97 -1.41 -12.54
CA THR A 179 2.60 -2.27 -13.55
C THR A 179 3.80 -1.56 -14.18
N VAL A 180 4.91 -2.27 -14.34
CA VAL A 180 6.19 -1.77 -14.89
C VAL A 180 6.52 -2.43 -16.20
N PRO A 181 6.93 -1.67 -17.24
CA PRO A 181 7.49 -2.27 -18.46
C PRO A 181 8.90 -2.82 -18.20
N SER A 182 9.18 -4.04 -18.69
CA SER A 182 10.49 -4.69 -18.61
C SER A 182 11.53 -3.98 -19.49
N VAL A 183 12.71 -3.71 -18.93
CA VAL A 183 13.88 -3.19 -19.65
C VAL A 183 15.02 -4.20 -19.56
N THR A 184 15.69 -4.46 -20.67
CA THR A 184 16.86 -5.35 -20.75
C THR A 184 18.12 -4.49 -20.88
N ALA A 185 19.13 -4.70 -20.02
CA ALA A 185 20.43 -4.02 -20.10
C ALA A 185 21.60 -5.00 -20.13
N MET A 186 22.73 -4.59 -20.70
CA MET A 186 23.96 -5.37 -20.78
C MET A 186 24.93 -4.98 -19.65
N ALA A 187 25.86 -5.88 -19.31
CA ALA A 187 26.86 -5.65 -18.26
C ALA A 187 27.69 -4.38 -18.51
N GLY A 188 27.56 -3.39 -17.60
CA GLY A 188 28.27 -2.11 -17.66
C GLY A 188 27.38 -0.90 -17.92
N GLU A 189 26.08 -1.05 -18.15
CA GLU A 189 25.11 0.03 -18.30
C GLU A 189 24.46 0.45 -16.97
N ILE A 190 24.03 1.70 -16.93
CA ILE A 190 23.35 2.31 -15.78
C ILE A 190 21.96 1.71 -15.64
N VAL A 191 21.70 1.10 -14.49
CA VAL A 191 20.41 0.49 -14.15
C VAL A 191 19.39 1.55 -13.72
N THR A 192 18.27 1.63 -14.40
CA THR A 192 17.15 2.48 -14.04
C THR A 192 15.98 1.62 -13.55
N LEU A 193 15.57 1.76 -12.30
CA LEU A 193 14.35 1.12 -11.78
C LEU A 193 13.16 1.99 -12.15
N SER A 194 12.27 1.47 -13.02
CA SER A 194 11.05 2.18 -13.43
C SER A 194 9.83 1.36 -13.00
N VAL A 195 8.94 1.98 -12.25
CA VAL A 195 7.64 1.41 -11.85
C VAL A 195 6.51 2.23 -12.43
#